data_169ab6d5a77b4c3713e226c25bd6037d
#
_entry.id   169ab6d5a77b4c3713e226c25bd6037d
#
_cell.length_a   1.000
_cell.length_b   1.000
_cell.length_c   1.000
_cell.angle_alpha   90.00
_cell.angle_beta   90.00
_cell.angle_gamma   90.00
#
_symmetry.space_group_name_H-M   'P 1'
#
loop_
_entity.id
_entity.type
_entity.pdbx_description
1 polymer ?
#
loop_
_entity_poly.entity_id
_entity_poly.type
_entity_poly.pdbx_seq_one_letter_code
_entity_poly.pdbx_strand_id
1 'polypeptide(L)'
;MDPKEDKEREQSPKNPLSRRDRALRILLIVLAALAVAAVAAVAVWNLVVVKPSVAPKPTARPDTPVETDGADYEDLWMPYIPEGGRKDDFYTFLIVGRDTGGGGNTDTILLAAYDLANQKLAAMSLLRDTMVNVSWDIKKINSVYNVYGGGDDGIEALKQEVGQLVGFVPDFHVVVEWEAVGELVDAIGGVTFDVPLDMSYDDPTQDLHIHVDKGEQKLDGDKAMQLLRWRKNNKLVNGHVVNYDAEGGDVRRIQIQQDFLKATLQQCLEKVRDLPTILRLGRIFLENVETDLPLNSVAYLAQSAVLGGLSREDVTFLTMPYQGGMVWSRSLRGMQDYVTPRADELLKLVNQYLNPYNADLTRDSLDVMSIQADGTIASSTGRLADTKHNALWLEYQAAQNAPPEETEPPAPEETPPEESGGPETPEETAPPETPAPGDTSPTVTLPVEPAPTEAPAVQTLPVESRPLPDGIPIA
;
A
#
# COMPACT_ATOMS: atom_id res chain seq x y z
N MET A 1 -41.95 96.02 -9.42
CA MET A 1 -41.28 95.87 -8.11
C MET A 1 -42.00 94.79 -7.39
N ASP A 2 -41.44 93.59 -7.46
CA ASP A 2 -41.96 92.34 -6.86
C ASP A 2 -41.19 92.05 -5.61
N PRO A 3 -41.79 91.71 -4.49
CA PRO A 3 -41.07 91.19 -3.34
C PRO A 3 -41.05 89.67 -3.39
N LYS A 4 -39.86 89.10 -3.26
CA LYS A 4 -39.62 87.69 -3.17
C LYS A 4 -40.36 87.10 -1.95
N GLU A 5 -41.20 86.06 -2.20
CA GLU A 5 -41.69 85.12 -1.19
C GLU A 5 -40.60 84.09 -0.88
N ASP A 6 -39.96 84.19 0.27
CA ASP A 6 -39.15 83.15 0.89
C ASP A 6 -40.07 82.15 1.51
N LYS A 7 -40.15 80.93 0.86
CA LYS A 7 -40.80 79.72 1.44
C LYS A 7 -39.83 79.09 2.42
N GLU A 8 -39.91 79.44 3.67
CA GLU A 8 -39.34 78.64 4.78
C GLU A 8 -40.00 77.27 4.75
N ARG A 9 -39.23 76.23 4.45
CA ARG A 9 -39.59 74.83 4.64
C ARG A 9 -39.57 74.55 6.14
N GLU A 10 -40.72 74.60 6.82
CA GLU A 10 -40.92 74.10 8.17
C GLU A 10 -40.49 72.66 8.28
N GLN A 11 -39.33 72.40 8.87
CA GLN A 11 -38.92 71.03 9.29
C GLN A 11 -39.78 70.65 10.48
N SER A 12 -40.76 69.78 10.26
CA SER A 12 -41.51 69.15 11.33
C SER A 12 -40.57 68.53 12.37
N PRO A 13 -40.74 68.74 13.64
CA PRO A 13 -39.88 68.13 14.68
C PRO A 13 -40.09 66.64 14.64
N LYS A 14 -39.02 65.90 14.37
CA LYS A 14 -38.99 64.42 14.46
C LYS A 14 -39.28 64.01 15.89
N ASN A 15 -40.51 63.54 16.14
CA ASN A 15 -40.92 63.01 17.44
C ASN A 15 -39.90 61.92 17.92
N PRO A 16 -39.31 62.03 19.10
CA PRO A 16 -38.41 61.03 19.62
C PRO A 16 -39.15 59.68 19.76
N LEU A 17 -38.62 58.65 19.09
CA LEU A 17 -39.13 57.30 19.12
C LEU A 17 -39.42 56.87 20.56
N SER A 18 -40.60 56.24 20.80
CA SER A 18 -40.93 55.69 22.09
C SER A 18 -39.86 54.66 22.56
N ARG A 19 -39.78 54.42 23.87
CA ARG A 19 -38.87 53.37 24.40
C ARG A 19 -39.16 52.00 23.77
N ARG A 20 -40.39 51.69 23.46
CA ARG A 20 -40.83 50.47 22.78
C ARG A 20 -40.34 50.44 21.35
N ASP A 21 -40.45 51.51 20.59
CA ASP A 21 -40.00 51.59 19.19
C ASP A 21 -38.46 51.48 19.07
N ARG A 22 -37.73 52.06 20.03
CA ARG A 22 -36.26 51.89 20.11
C ARG A 22 -35.89 50.45 20.45
N ALA A 23 -36.54 49.80 21.38
CA ALA A 23 -36.30 48.40 21.71
C ALA A 23 -36.63 47.46 20.52
N LEU A 24 -37.76 47.74 19.83
CA LEU A 24 -38.12 46.97 18.62
C LEU A 24 -37.10 47.14 17.48
N ARG A 25 -36.61 48.37 17.26
CA ARG A 25 -35.57 48.60 16.24
C ARG A 25 -34.23 47.92 16.59
N ILE A 26 -33.82 47.99 17.88
CA ILE A 26 -32.62 47.26 18.32
C ILE A 26 -32.80 45.75 18.14
N LEU A 27 -33.95 45.20 18.50
CA LEU A 27 -34.27 43.78 18.27
C LEU A 27 -34.19 43.39 16.79
N LEU A 28 -34.79 44.21 15.91
CA LEU A 28 -34.75 43.99 14.45
C LEU A 28 -33.34 44.05 13.88
N ILE A 29 -32.53 45.01 14.37
CA ILE A 29 -31.10 45.13 13.95
C ILE A 29 -30.30 43.92 14.42
N VAL A 30 -30.52 43.44 15.65
CA VAL A 30 -29.88 42.21 16.17
C VAL A 30 -30.30 40.98 15.39
N LEU A 31 -31.59 40.81 15.07
CA LEU A 31 -32.11 39.72 14.26
C LEU A 31 -31.55 39.78 12.83
N ALA A 32 -31.47 40.98 12.23
CA ALA A 32 -30.86 41.16 10.92
C ALA A 32 -29.35 40.83 10.92
N ALA A 33 -28.63 41.26 11.95
CA ALA A 33 -27.21 40.93 12.13
C ALA A 33 -26.98 39.40 12.30
N LEU A 34 -27.84 38.75 13.10
CA LEU A 34 -27.81 37.28 13.26
C LEU A 34 -28.13 36.57 11.96
N ALA A 35 -29.10 37.05 11.17
CA ALA A 35 -29.44 36.49 9.86
C ALA A 35 -28.28 36.64 8.88
N VAL A 36 -27.63 37.82 8.83
CA VAL A 36 -26.43 38.02 7.99
C VAL A 36 -25.28 37.13 8.46
N ALA A 37 -25.05 36.99 9.76
CA ALA A 37 -24.03 36.11 10.31
C ALA A 37 -24.33 34.64 9.97
N ALA A 38 -25.60 34.19 10.04
CA ALA A 38 -26.02 32.86 9.66
C ALA A 38 -25.80 32.60 8.16
N VAL A 39 -26.18 33.54 7.29
CA VAL A 39 -25.92 33.43 5.83
C VAL A 39 -24.43 33.40 5.55
N ALA A 40 -23.63 34.22 6.20
CA ALA A 40 -22.17 34.21 6.06
C ALA A 40 -21.58 32.88 6.56
N ALA A 41 -22.06 32.33 7.68
CA ALA A 41 -21.63 31.04 8.19
C ALA A 41 -21.96 29.90 7.20
N VAL A 42 -23.18 29.90 6.60
CA VAL A 42 -23.58 28.92 5.57
C VAL A 42 -22.72 29.07 4.30
N ALA A 43 -22.41 30.31 3.89
CA ALA A 43 -21.56 30.56 2.74
C ALA A 43 -20.13 30.05 2.98
N VAL A 44 -19.55 30.35 4.13
CA VAL A 44 -18.24 29.82 4.55
C VAL A 44 -18.28 28.29 4.64
N TRP A 45 -19.34 27.74 5.22
CA TRP A 45 -19.54 26.30 5.28
C TRP A 45 -19.50 25.64 3.91
N ASN A 46 -20.27 26.14 2.93
CA ASN A 46 -20.30 25.62 1.57
C ASN A 46 -18.98 25.80 0.79
N LEU A 47 -18.11 26.72 1.21
CA LEU A 47 -16.77 26.90 0.64
C LEU A 47 -15.75 25.93 1.27
N VAL A 48 -15.95 25.56 2.54
CA VAL A 48 -15.01 24.76 3.32
C VAL A 48 -15.35 23.27 3.27
N VAL A 49 -16.62 22.91 3.07
CA VAL A 49 -17.09 21.52 3.04
C VAL A 49 -17.68 21.24 1.65
N VAL A 50 -16.91 20.58 0.81
CA VAL A 50 -17.27 20.31 -0.60
C VAL A 50 -17.28 18.81 -0.85
N LYS A 51 -18.41 18.30 -1.34
CA LYS A 51 -18.56 16.91 -1.74
C LYS A 51 -17.48 16.55 -2.79
N PRO A 52 -16.70 15.45 -2.61
CA PRO A 52 -15.73 15.00 -3.59
C PRO A 52 -16.44 14.71 -4.93
N SER A 53 -15.83 15.17 -6.02
CA SER A 53 -16.30 14.84 -7.36
C SER A 53 -15.55 13.63 -7.87
N VAL A 54 -16.26 12.57 -8.17
CA VAL A 54 -15.72 11.38 -8.83
C VAL A 54 -16.09 11.47 -10.30
N ALA A 55 -15.14 11.88 -11.14
CA ALA A 55 -15.30 11.73 -12.58
C ALA A 55 -14.92 10.29 -12.96
N PRO A 56 -15.67 9.61 -13.85
CA PRO A 56 -15.16 8.41 -14.49
C PRO A 56 -13.93 8.83 -15.30
N LYS A 57 -12.75 8.55 -14.79
CA LYS A 57 -11.51 8.74 -15.53
C LYS A 57 -11.34 7.54 -16.45
N PRO A 58 -11.30 7.73 -17.79
CA PRO A 58 -10.63 6.76 -18.64
C PRO A 58 -9.15 6.84 -18.26
N THR A 59 -8.66 5.83 -17.63
CA THR A 59 -7.30 5.79 -17.12
C THR A 59 -6.44 5.18 -18.20
N ALA A 60 -5.76 6.03 -18.95
CA ALA A 60 -4.58 5.60 -19.68
C ALA A 60 -3.50 5.25 -18.63
N ARG A 61 -2.90 4.07 -18.74
CA ARG A 61 -1.73 3.70 -17.98
C ARG A 61 -0.61 4.70 -18.31
N PRO A 62 0.18 5.19 -17.32
CA PRO A 62 1.39 5.94 -17.63
C PRO A 62 2.29 5.14 -18.57
N ASP A 63 3.01 5.81 -19.47
CA ASP A 63 3.95 5.15 -20.37
C ASP A 63 4.95 4.32 -19.55
N THR A 64 5.05 3.03 -19.85
CA THR A 64 5.91 2.11 -19.11
C THR A 64 7.37 2.50 -19.30
N PRO A 65 8.15 2.75 -18.22
CA PRO A 65 9.56 3.09 -18.33
C PRO A 65 10.45 1.89 -18.71
N VAL A 66 9.88 0.70 -18.83
CA VAL A 66 10.59 -0.53 -19.16
C VAL A 66 10.36 -0.86 -20.63
N GLU A 67 11.43 -1.19 -21.37
CA GLU A 67 11.32 -1.72 -22.73
C GLU A 67 10.37 -2.92 -22.73
N THR A 68 9.23 -2.74 -23.36
CA THR A 68 8.24 -3.79 -23.55
C THR A 68 8.54 -4.47 -24.87
N ASP A 69 8.49 -5.79 -24.92
CA ASP A 69 8.70 -6.58 -26.14
C ASP A 69 7.62 -6.39 -27.22
N GLY A 70 7.06 -5.20 -27.34
CA GLY A 70 6.06 -4.85 -28.37
C GLY A 70 4.65 -5.35 -28.07
N ALA A 71 4.33 -5.76 -26.86
CA ALA A 71 2.96 -5.96 -26.45
C ALA A 71 2.28 -4.61 -26.20
N ASP A 72 1.22 -4.30 -26.94
CA ASP A 72 0.38 -3.13 -26.67
C ASP A 72 -0.33 -3.34 -25.33
N TYR A 73 0.20 -2.69 -24.29
CA TYR A 73 -0.37 -2.77 -22.93
C TYR A 73 -1.73 -2.10 -22.80
N GLU A 74 -2.04 -1.15 -23.68
CA GLU A 74 -3.34 -0.48 -23.72
C GLU A 74 -4.51 -1.45 -23.91
N ASP A 75 -4.25 -2.63 -24.51
CA ASP A 75 -5.26 -3.64 -24.80
C ASP A 75 -5.39 -4.74 -23.72
N LEU A 76 -4.55 -4.75 -22.67
CA LEU A 76 -4.54 -5.87 -21.72
C LEU A 76 -5.72 -5.85 -20.75
N TRP A 77 -6.12 -4.69 -20.28
CA TRP A 77 -7.26 -4.52 -19.38
C TRP A 77 -7.84 -3.11 -19.49
N MET A 78 -9.14 -3.04 -19.64
CA MET A 78 -9.93 -1.80 -19.59
C MET A 78 -10.94 -1.92 -18.46
N PRO A 79 -11.08 -0.90 -17.58
CA PRO A 79 -12.11 -0.95 -16.56
C PRO A 79 -13.48 -1.01 -17.20
N TYR A 80 -14.19 -2.09 -16.95
CA TYR A 80 -15.55 -2.26 -17.40
C TYR A 80 -16.49 -1.57 -16.41
N ILE A 81 -17.26 -0.59 -16.89
CA ILE A 81 -18.30 0.05 -16.08
C ILE A 81 -19.60 -0.76 -16.29
N PRO A 82 -20.09 -1.49 -15.26
CA PRO A 82 -21.30 -2.27 -15.36
C PRO A 82 -22.54 -1.42 -15.71
N GLU A 83 -23.57 -2.06 -16.26
CA GLU A 83 -24.87 -1.41 -16.45
C GLU A 83 -25.44 -0.89 -15.12
N GLY A 84 -26.12 0.28 -15.17
CA GLY A 84 -26.64 0.93 -13.96
C GLY A 84 -25.69 1.96 -13.35
N GLY A 85 -24.47 2.05 -13.87
CA GLY A 85 -23.52 3.09 -13.47
C GLY A 85 -23.04 2.98 -12.03
N ARG A 86 -22.53 4.09 -11.52
CA ARG A 86 -21.89 4.19 -10.20
C ARG A 86 -22.93 4.47 -9.10
N LYS A 87 -22.68 3.95 -7.89
CA LYS A 87 -23.41 4.30 -6.67
C LYS A 87 -23.19 5.77 -6.30
N ASP A 88 -24.25 6.45 -5.91
CA ASP A 88 -24.15 7.78 -5.32
C ASP A 88 -23.54 7.69 -3.91
N ASP A 89 -22.77 8.71 -3.53
CA ASP A 89 -22.17 8.81 -2.18
C ASP A 89 -21.33 7.59 -1.74
N PHE A 90 -20.70 6.94 -2.71
CA PHE A 90 -19.80 5.83 -2.51
C PHE A 90 -18.41 6.17 -3.05
N TYR A 91 -17.40 6.17 -2.20
CA TYR A 91 -16.03 6.58 -2.52
C TYR A 91 -15.04 5.49 -2.21
N THR A 92 -14.05 5.32 -3.11
CA THR A 92 -13.00 4.32 -2.99
C THR A 92 -11.63 4.98 -2.89
N PHE A 93 -10.75 4.42 -2.05
CA PHE A 93 -9.45 4.98 -1.73
C PHE A 93 -8.38 3.90 -1.79
N LEU A 94 -7.27 4.20 -2.44
CA LEU A 94 -6.05 3.42 -2.34
C LEU A 94 -5.16 4.07 -1.27
N ILE A 95 -4.92 3.37 -0.17
CA ILE A 95 -4.07 3.83 0.92
C ILE A 95 -2.77 3.02 0.85
N VAL A 96 -1.65 3.72 0.76
CA VAL A 96 -0.33 3.13 0.58
C VAL A 96 0.59 3.58 1.70
N GLY A 97 1.09 2.63 2.48
CA GLY A 97 2.16 2.88 3.45
C GLY A 97 3.51 2.64 2.82
N ARG A 98 4.38 3.66 2.87
CA ARG A 98 5.71 3.65 2.28
C ARG A 98 6.78 3.76 3.35
N ASP A 99 7.85 2.96 3.20
CA ASP A 99 9.05 3.08 4.03
C ASP A 99 10.11 3.91 3.30
N THR A 100 10.37 5.12 3.79
CA THR A 100 11.36 6.04 3.21
C THR A 100 12.81 5.60 3.48
N GLY A 101 13.04 4.79 4.51
CA GLY A 101 14.39 4.30 4.89
C GLY A 101 14.88 3.08 4.12
N GLY A 102 14.02 2.35 3.42
CA GLY A 102 14.30 1.01 2.88
C GLY A 102 14.21 0.83 1.37
N GLY A 103 14.35 1.88 0.55
CA GLY A 103 14.30 1.77 -0.92
C GLY A 103 12.93 2.05 -1.53
N GLY A 104 11.99 2.58 -0.75
CA GLY A 104 10.72 3.15 -1.24
C GLY A 104 9.65 2.14 -1.64
N ASN A 105 9.79 0.85 -1.28
CA ASN A 105 8.75 -0.15 -1.54
C ASN A 105 7.48 0.12 -0.75
N THR A 106 6.33 -0.17 -1.36
CA THR A 106 5.02 -0.06 -0.72
C THR A 106 4.75 -1.31 0.12
N ASP A 107 5.01 -1.25 1.42
CA ASP A 107 4.87 -2.41 2.32
C ASP A 107 3.43 -2.62 2.80
N THR A 108 2.61 -1.59 2.79
CA THR A 108 1.19 -1.65 3.15
C THR A 108 0.36 -1.10 1.99
N ILE A 109 -0.58 -1.88 1.50
CA ILE A 109 -1.51 -1.51 0.44
C ILE A 109 -2.92 -1.85 0.94
N LEU A 110 -3.76 -0.83 1.12
CA LEU A 110 -5.16 -0.97 1.54
C LEU A 110 -6.08 -0.39 0.48
N LEU A 111 -7.07 -1.17 0.06
CA LEU A 111 -8.19 -0.68 -0.71
C LEU A 111 -9.37 -0.44 0.23
N ALA A 112 -9.77 0.81 0.37
CA ALA A 112 -10.90 1.19 1.24
C ALA A 112 -12.09 1.69 0.41
N ALA A 113 -13.29 1.49 0.95
CA ALA A 113 -14.53 2.03 0.41
C ALA A 113 -15.37 2.63 1.53
N TYR A 114 -15.91 3.82 1.31
CA TYR A 114 -16.82 4.48 2.22
C TYR A 114 -18.17 4.72 1.55
N ASP A 115 -19.17 3.99 2.03
CA ASP A 115 -20.57 4.16 1.69
C ASP A 115 -21.19 5.19 2.66
N LEU A 116 -21.28 6.43 2.22
CA LEU A 116 -21.84 7.52 3.02
C LEU A 116 -23.34 7.37 3.24
N ALA A 117 -24.04 6.79 2.27
CA ALA A 117 -25.49 6.62 2.37
C ALA A 117 -25.87 5.66 3.51
N ASN A 118 -25.08 4.59 3.67
CA ASN A 118 -25.31 3.56 4.67
C ASN A 118 -24.38 3.67 5.88
N GLN A 119 -23.48 4.65 5.90
CA GLN A 119 -22.44 4.83 6.93
C GLN A 119 -21.64 3.56 7.18
N LYS A 120 -21.11 2.96 6.11
CA LYS A 120 -20.29 1.76 6.15
C LYS A 120 -18.90 2.04 5.56
N LEU A 121 -17.87 1.67 6.30
CA LEU A 121 -16.48 1.73 5.86
C LEU A 121 -15.91 0.33 5.78
N ALA A 122 -15.37 -0.04 4.64
CA ALA A 122 -14.63 -1.29 4.46
C ALA A 122 -13.20 -1.00 4.01
N ALA A 123 -12.23 -1.78 4.49
CA ALA A 123 -10.85 -1.70 4.05
C ALA A 123 -10.29 -3.11 3.88
N MET A 124 -9.74 -3.39 2.71
CA MET A 124 -9.13 -4.68 2.37
C MET A 124 -7.62 -4.51 2.21
N SER A 125 -6.85 -5.26 3.00
CA SER A 125 -5.41 -5.37 2.84
C SER A 125 -5.07 -6.21 1.61
N LEU A 126 -4.28 -5.64 0.70
CA LEU A 126 -3.65 -6.34 -0.42
C LEU A 126 -2.23 -6.70 0.00
N LEU A 127 -1.85 -7.97 -0.16
CA LEU A 127 -0.53 -8.42 0.26
C LEU A 127 0.52 -7.87 -0.71
N ARG A 128 1.64 -7.36 -0.19
CA ARG A 128 2.71 -6.74 -0.98
C ARG A 128 3.33 -7.67 -2.03
N ASP A 129 3.35 -8.99 -1.77
CA ASP A 129 3.89 -10.01 -2.66
C ASP A 129 2.84 -10.54 -3.66
N THR A 130 1.69 -9.86 -3.79
CA THR A 130 0.64 -10.22 -4.76
C THR A 130 1.20 -10.14 -6.17
N MET A 131 1.05 -11.24 -6.91
CA MET A 131 1.45 -11.29 -8.31
C MET A 131 0.49 -10.48 -9.16
N VAL A 132 1.04 -9.59 -9.97
CA VAL A 132 0.33 -8.75 -10.95
C VAL A 132 0.84 -9.02 -12.37
N ASN A 133 0.01 -8.72 -13.36
CA ASN A 133 0.30 -9.00 -14.77
C ASN A 133 1.12 -7.87 -15.40
N VAL A 134 2.41 -7.87 -15.13
CA VAL A 134 3.37 -6.85 -15.57
C VAL A 134 4.48 -7.45 -16.43
N SER A 135 5.14 -6.62 -17.26
CA SER A 135 6.14 -7.07 -18.24
C SER A 135 7.51 -7.39 -17.66
N TRP A 136 7.84 -6.84 -16.49
CA TRP A 136 9.13 -7.05 -15.85
C TRP A 136 9.17 -8.34 -15.03
N ASP A 137 10.37 -8.75 -14.63
CA ASP A 137 10.63 -10.07 -14.04
C ASP A 137 10.00 -10.25 -12.65
N ILE A 138 10.22 -9.29 -11.74
CA ILE A 138 9.66 -9.36 -10.37
C ILE A 138 8.24 -8.80 -10.37
N LYS A 139 7.24 -9.66 -10.46
CA LYS A 139 5.83 -9.34 -10.69
C LYS A 139 5.05 -9.08 -9.39
N LYS A 140 5.69 -8.48 -8.38
CA LYS A 140 5.05 -8.17 -7.10
C LYS A 140 4.41 -6.79 -7.14
N ILE A 141 3.20 -6.65 -6.62
CA ILE A 141 2.45 -5.39 -6.62
C ILE A 141 3.21 -4.25 -5.93
N ASN A 142 4.00 -4.56 -4.89
CA ASN A 142 4.81 -3.56 -4.19
C ASN A 142 5.94 -2.96 -5.03
N SER A 143 6.32 -3.59 -6.14
CA SER A 143 7.34 -3.05 -7.06
C SER A 143 6.79 -2.00 -8.02
N VAL A 144 5.47 -2.00 -8.27
CA VAL A 144 4.82 -1.17 -9.30
C VAL A 144 5.13 0.30 -9.10
N TYR A 145 4.90 0.80 -7.89
CA TYR A 145 5.14 2.21 -7.55
C TYR A 145 6.56 2.67 -7.93
N ASN A 146 7.58 1.87 -7.59
CA ASN A 146 8.97 2.22 -7.84
C ASN A 146 9.39 2.04 -9.30
N VAL A 147 8.85 1.04 -10.00
CA VAL A 147 9.14 0.82 -11.44
C VAL A 147 8.72 2.02 -12.27
N TYR A 148 7.63 2.70 -11.88
CA TYR A 148 7.19 3.94 -12.52
C TYR A 148 7.80 5.21 -11.92
N GLY A 149 8.88 5.10 -11.13
CA GLY A 149 9.65 6.23 -10.60
C GLY A 149 9.06 6.88 -9.35
N GLY A 150 7.99 6.33 -8.76
CA GLY A 150 7.31 6.90 -7.61
C GLY A 150 6.48 8.14 -7.94
N GLY A 151 6.06 8.90 -6.91
CA GLY A 151 5.26 10.11 -7.09
C GLY A 151 3.93 9.86 -7.81
N ASP A 152 3.45 10.84 -8.58
CA ASP A 152 2.16 10.78 -9.26
C ASP A 152 2.07 9.61 -10.28
N ASP A 153 3.13 9.37 -11.05
CA ASP A 153 3.16 8.27 -12.04
C ASP A 153 3.15 6.90 -11.35
N GLY A 154 3.93 6.76 -10.27
CA GLY A 154 3.98 5.52 -9.48
C GLY A 154 2.67 5.18 -8.82
N ILE A 155 1.98 6.17 -8.24
CA ILE A 155 0.69 5.94 -7.59
C ILE A 155 -0.42 5.68 -8.60
N GLU A 156 -0.43 6.36 -9.75
CA GLU A 156 -1.41 6.11 -10.80
C GLU A 156 -1.22 4.70 -11.39
N ALA A 157 0.02 4.27 -11.66
CA ALA A 157 0.30 2.90 -12.08
C ALA A 157 -0.18 1.87 -11.05
N LEU A 158 0.07 2.11 -9.76
CA LEU A 158 -0.38 1.22 -8.70
C LEU A 158 -1.92 1.17 -8.59
N LYS A 159 -2.62 2.31 -8.79
CA LYS A 159 -4.10 2.35 -8.88
C LYS A 159 -4.61 1.48 -10.02
N GLN A 160 -3.93 1.49 -11.17
CA GLN A 160 -4.28 0.64 -12.32
C GLN A 160 -4.11 -0.85 -12.00
N GLU A 161 -2.97 -1.25 -11.41
CA GLU A 161 -2.74 -2.65 -11.04
C GLU A 161 -3.75 -3.14 -9.99
N VAL A 162 -4.05 -2.29 -8.99
CA VAL A 162 -5.14 -2.60 -8.04
C VAL A 162 -6.46 -2.70 -8.77
N GLY A 163 -6.71 -1.80 -9.74
CA GLY A 163 -7.92 -1.83 -10.56
C GLY A 163 -8.09 -3.15 -11.31
N GLN A 164 -7.02 -3.69 -11.87
CA GLN A 164 -7.03 -4.99 -12.53
C GLN A 164 -7.40 -6.12 -11.56
N LEU A 165 -6.89 -6.09 -10.33
CA LEU A 165 -7.21 -7.09 -9.31
C LEU A 165 -8.67 -7.08 -8.87
N VAL A 166 -9.29 -5.89 -8.79
CA VAL A 166 -10.61 -5.73 -8.15
C VAL A 166 -11.72 -5.32 -9.11
N GLY A 167 -11.40 -5.03 -10.38
CA GLY A 167 -12.36 -4.69 -11.43
C GLY A 167 -12.76 -3.23 -11.51
N PHE A 168 -12.17 -2.33 -10.72
CA PHE A 168 -12.37 -0.88 -10.77
C PHE A 168 -11.14 -0.13 -10.25
N VAL A 169 -10.86 1.03 -10.85
CA VAL A 169 -9.76 1.89 -10.39
C VAL A 169 -10.22 2.70 -9.18
N PRO A 170 -9.47 2.71 -8.06
CA PRO A 170 -9.80 3.53 -6.89
C PRO A 170 -9.91 5.02 -7.23
N ASP A 171 -10.90 5.71 -6.63
CA ASP A 171 -11.16 7.12 -6.92
C ASP A 171 -10.04 8.03 -6.50
N PHE A 172 -9.60 7.85 -5.27
CA PHE A 172 -8.60 8.67 -4.60
C PHE A 172 -7.46 7.83 -4.08
N HIS A 173 -6.35 8.49 -3.79
CA HIS A 173 -5.22 7.86 -3.12
C HIS A 173 -4.77 8.63 -1.89
N VAL A 174 -4.10 7.93 -0.99
CA VAL A 174 -3.42 8.47 0.18
C VAL A 174 -2.11 7.70 0.34
N VAL A 175 -0.98 8.37 0.13
CA VAL A 175 0.34 7.80 0.40
C VAL A 175 0.81 8.32 1.75
N VAL A 176 1.05 7.40 2.68
CA VAL A 176 1.39 7.70 4.07
C VAL A 176 2.82 7.22 4.33
N GLU A 177 3.66 8.11 4.82
CA GLU A 177 4.94 7.74 5.42
C GLU A 177 4.75 7.36 6.89
N TRP A 178 5.62 6.54 7.43
CA TRP A 178 5.45 6.08 8.81
C TRP A 178 5.43 7.23 9.82
N GLU A 179 6.27 8.23 9.61
CA GLU A 179 6.37 9.43 10.43
C GLU A 179 5.01 10.16 10.54
N ALA A 180 4.28 10.24 9.44
CA ALA A 180 2.95 10.85 9.37
C ALA A 180 1.92 10.14 10.27
N VAL A 181 2.02 8.82 10.40
CA VAL A 181 1.15 8.05 11.30
C VAL A 181 1.42 8.44 12.75
N GLY A 182 2.68 8.60 13.12
CA GLY A 182 3.09 9.04 14.46
C GLY A 182 2.51 10.43 14.78
N GLU A 183 2.67 11.41 13.89
CA GLU A 183 2.15 12.76 14.07
C GLU A 183 0.62 12.81 14.17
N LEU A 184 -0.09 12.01 13.38
CA LEU A 184 -1.54 11.91 13.48
C LEU A 184 -1.99 11.33 14.83
N VAL A 185 -1.32 10.27 15.32
CA VAL A 185 -1.57 9.68 16.63
C VAL A 185 -1.35 10.71 17.74
N ASP A 186 -0.28 11.48 17.68
CA ASP A 186 -0.01 12.55 18.65
C ASP A 186 -1.04 13.69 18.57
N ALA A 187 -1.46 14.07 17.38
CA ALA A 187 -2.46 15.12 17.16
C ALA A 187 -3.83 14.80 17.77
N ILE A 188 -4.22 13.50 17.82
CA ILE A 188 -5.42 13.03 18.52
C ILE A 188 -5.15 12.78 20.02
N GLY A 189 -3.92 13.00 20.47
CA GLY A 189 -3.50 12.85 21.87
C GLY A 189 -3.24 11.41 22.28
N GLY A 190 -2.74 10.57 21.36
CA GLY A 190 -2.43 9.16 21.57
C GLY A 190 -3.64 8.23 21.41
N VAL A 191 -3.36 6.95 21.19
CA VAL A 191 -4.36 5.88 20.99
C VAL A 191 -4.24 4.84 22.09
N THR A 192 -5.34 4.55 22.79
CA THR A 192 -5.41 3.45 23.75
C THR A 192 -5.60 2.14 22.97
N PHE A 193 -4.68 1.19 23.17
CA PHE A 193 -4.67 -0.06 22.46
C PHE A 193 -4.20 -1.21 23.35
N ASP A 194 -4.83 -2.37 23.21
CA ASP A 194 -4.41 -3.59 23.89
C ASP A 194 -3.38 -4.33 23.00
N VAL A 195 -2.11 -4.15 23.34
CA VAL A 195 -0.99 -4.74 22.62
C VAL A 195 -0.98 -6.25 22.85
N PRO A 196 -1.08 -7.08 21.80
CA PRO A 196 -1.34 -8.52 21.96
C PRO A 196 -0.16 -9.33 22.53
N LEU A 197 1.06 -8.82 22.40
CA LEU A 197 2.30 -9.49 22.83
C LEU A 197 3.41 -8.47 23.08
N ASP A 198 4.45 -8.90 23.80
CA ASP A 198 5.66 -8.10 23.95
C ASP A 198 6.42 -8.02 22.63
N MET A 199 6.75 -6.80 22.20
CA MET A 199 7.48 -6.51 20.98
C MET A 199 8.88 -6.01 21.33
N SER A 200 9.90 -6.76 20.91
CA SER A 200 11.31 -6.43 21.15
C SER A 200 12.13 -6.76 19.91
N TYR A 201 12.53 -5.73 19.19
CA TYR A 201 13.33 -5.88 17.97
C TYR A 201 14.30 -4.72 17.84
N ASP A 202 15.57 -5.03 17.63
CA ASP A 202 16.62 -4.05 17.40
C ASP A 202 17.35 -4.35 16.08
N ASP A 203 17.39 -3.36 15.20
CA ASP A 203 18.18 -3.39 13.98
C ASP A 203 19.02 -2.12 13.87
N PRO A 204 20.29 -2.18 14.32
CA PRO A 204 21.20 -1.03 14.27
C PRO A 204 21.52 -0.54 12.85
N THR A 205 21.29 -1.38 11.82
CA THR A 205 21.58 -1.01 10.44
C THR A 205 20.51 -0.07 9.86
N GLN A 206 19.31 -0.15 10.42
CA GLN A 206 18.15 0.69 10.05
C GLN A 206 17.81 1.72 11.13
N ASP A 207 18.60 1.82 12.20
CA ASP A 207 18.27 2.63 13.39
C ASP A 207 16.84 2.35 13.90
N LEU A 208 16.45 1.06 13.88
CA LEU A 208 15.11 0.63 14.24
C LEU A 208 15.13 -0.07 15.60
N HIS A 209 14.46 0.55 16.57
CA HIS A 209 14.32 0.06 17.93
C HIS A 209 12.83 -0.07 18.27
N ILE A 210 12.36 -1.31 18.50
CA ILE A 210 10.99 -1.61 18.85
C ILE A 210 10.94 -2.21 20.24
N HIS A 211 10.32 -1.51 21.18
CA HIS A 211 10.13 -1.95 22.55
C HIS A 211 8.74 -1.53 23.03
N VAL A 212 7.74 -2.40 22.82
CA VAL A 212 6.35 -2.18 23.22
C VAL A 212 5.89 -3.37 24.06
N ASP A 213 5.54 -3.11 25.31
CA ASP A 213 5.08 -4.14 26.22
C ASP A 213 3.67 -4.59 25.87
N LYS A 214 3.34 -5.85 26.17
CA LYS A 214 1.99 -6.40 26.05
C LYS A 214 1.02 -5.74 27.01
N GLY A 215 -0.25 -5.60 26.59
CA GLY A 215 -1.39 -5.16 27.39
C GLY A 215 -1.94 -3.81 27.00
N GLU A 216 -3.03 -3.42 27.66
CA GLU A 216 -3.72 -2.15 27.41
C GLU A 216 -2.84 -0.98 27.86
N GLN A 217 -2.52 -0.12 26.93
CA GLN A 217 -1.70 1.07 27.15
C GLN A 217 -2.05 2.17 26.15
N LYS A 218 -1.72 3.41 26.50
CA LYS A 218 -1.84 4.54 25.61
C LYS A 218 -0.55 4.69 24.81
N LEU A 219 -0.64 4.49 23.52
CA LEU A 219 0.45 4.65 22.58
C LEU A 219 0.49 6.10 22.08
N ASP A 220 1.64 6.73 22.18
CA ASP A 220 1.98 7.96 21.46
C ASP A 220 2.43 7.64 20.02
N GLY A 221 2.82 8.66 19.27
CA GLY A 221 3.25 8.49 17.88
C GLY A 221 4.42 7.53 17.73
N ASP A 222 5.44 7.63 18.58
CA ASP A 222 6.62 6.77 18.53
C ASP A 222 6.27 5.30 18.80
N LYS A 223 5.45 5.03 19.81
CA LYS A 223 5.01 3.68 20.13
C LYS A 223 4.09 3.10 19.06
N ALA A 224 3.24 3.93 18.47
CA ALA A 224 2.40 3.54 17.34
C ALA A 224 3.23 3.12 16.13
N MET A 225 4.27 3.89 15.78
CA MET A 225 5.20 3.56 14.71
C MET A 225 5.95 2.24 14.99
N GLN A 226 6.45 2.04 16.21
CA GLN A 226 7.10 0.80 16.61
C GLN A 226 6.17 -0.40 16.44
N LEU A 227 4.92 -0.31 16.92
CA LEU A 227 3.90 -1.35 16.79
C LEU A 227 3.59 -1.69 15.33
N LEU A 228 3.41 -0.69 14.47
CA LEU A 228 3.06 -0.87 13.05
C LEU A 228 4.21 -1.46 12.22
N ARG A 229 5.47 -1.21 12.62
CA ARG A 229 6.67 -1.74 11.96
C ARG A 229 7.08 -3.11 12.46
N TRP A 230 6.56 -3.56 13.60
CA TRP A 230 6.93 -4.84 14.19
C TRP A 230 6.53 -6.03 13.30
N ARG A 231 7.43 -7.01 13.17
CA ARG A 231 7.22 -8.28 12.43
C ARG A 231 7.56 -9.51 13.24
N LYS A 232 8.60 -9.41 14.08
CA LYS A 232 9.18 -10.51 14.87
C LYS A 232 10.00 -9.91 15.97
N ASN A 233 10.29 -10.71 16.97
CA ASN A 233 11.24 -10.36 18.02
C ASN A 233 12.66 -10.82 17.66
N ASN A 234 13.67 -10.15 18.19
CA ASN A 234 15.04 -10.59 18.13
C ASN A 234 15.75 -10.42 19.47
N LYS A 235 16.88 -11.08 19.63
CA LYS A 235 17.78 -10.90 20.76
C LYS A 235 19.21 -11.21 20.34
N LEU A 236 20.15 -10.63 21.05
CA LEU A 236 21.56 -10.95 20.90
C LEU A 236 21.90 -12.21 21.72
N VAL A 237 22.39 -13.25 21.06
CA VAL A 237 22.87 -14.47 21.70
C VAL A 237 24.31 -14.73 21.24
N ASN A 238 25.27 -14.63 22.16
CA ASN A 238 26.70 -14.78 21.86
C ASN A 238 27.21 -13.86 20.72
N GLY A 239 26.71 -12.64 20.68
CA GLY A 239 27.06 -11.66 19.62
C GLY A 239 26.35 -11.84 18.28
N HIS A 240 25.46 -12.83 18.13
CA HIS A 240 24.65 -13.06 16.94
C HIS A 240 23.20 -12.69 17.19
N VAL A 241 22.57 -12.03 16.21
CA VAL A 241 21.14 -11.72 16.24
C VAL A 241 20.34 -13.00 15.99
N VAL A 242 19.49 -13.38 16.94
CA VAL A 242 18.57 -14.51 16.82
C VAL A 242 17.14 -14.00 16.82
N ASN A 243 16.40 -14.26 15.75
CA ASN A 243 14.98 -13.94 15.63
C ASN A 243 14.13 -14.99 16.36
N TYR A 244 13.04 -14.56 16.99
CA TYR A 244 12.04 -15.43 17.62
C TYR A 244 10.65 -14.79 17.50
N ASP A 245 9.57 -15.51 17.91
CA ASP A 245 8.17 -15.09 17.78
C ASP A 245 7.78 -14.64 16.36
N ALA A 246 8.40 -15.26 15.34
CA ALA A 246 8.07 -15.01 13.95
C ALA A 246 6.78 -15.75 13.50
N GLU A 247 6.14 -16.49 14.39
CA GLU A 247 4.92 -17.25 14.11
C GLU A 247 3.80 -16.33 13.60
N GLY A 248 3.24 -16.66 12.44
CA GLY A 248 2.25 -15.83 11.77
C GLY A 248 2.83 -14.71 10.89
N GLY A 249 4.11 -14.36 11.01
CA GLY A 249 4.84 -13.45 10.12
C GLY A 249 4.04 -12.21 9.67
N ASP A 250 3.95 -12.00 8.37
CA ASP A 250 3.21 -10.88 7.76
C ASP A 250 1.71 -10.89 8.07
N VAL A 251 1.08 -12.07 8.22
CA VAL A 251 -0.36 -12.17 8.53
C VAL A 251 -0.65 -11.59 9.92
N ARG A 252 0.18 -11.93 10.92
CA ARG A 252 0.04 -11.36 12.28
C ARG A 252 0.27 -9.85 12.26
N ARG A 253 1.26 -9.37 11.52
CA ARG A 253 1.50 -7.94 11.35
C ARG A 253 0.27 -7.23 10.78
N ILE A 254 -0.29 -7.75 9.68
CA ILE A 254 -1.49 -7.19 9.05
C ILE A 254 -2.65 -7.13 10.05
N GLN A 255 -2.87 -8.18 10.84
CA GLN A 255 -3.92 -8.20 11.86
C GLN A 255 -3.72 -7.11 12.91
N ILE A 256 -2.50 -6.98 13.46
CA ILE A 256 -2.17 -5.94 14.44
C ILE A 256 -2.37 -4.54 13.85
N GLN A 257 -1.94 -4.32 12.61
CA GLN A 257 -2.13 -3.06 11.89
C GLN A 257 -3.63 -2.73 11.73
N GLN A 258 -4.44 -3.69 11.31
CA GLN A 258 -5.89 -3.52 11.15
C GLN A 258 -6.57 -3.20 12.49
N ASP A 259 -6.23 -3.92 13.55
CA ASP A 259 -6.80 -3.71 14.89
C ASP A 259 -6.41 -2.33 15.45
N PHE A 260 -5.16 -1.92 15.26
CA PHE A 260 -4.68 -0.59 15.66
C PHE A 260 -5.35 0.53 14.85
N LEU A 261 -5.44 0.40 13.52
CA LEU A 261 -6.12 1.37 12.67
C LEU A 261 -7.60 1.50 13.05
N LYS A 262 -8.26 0.38 13.37
CA LYS A 262 -9.65 0.38 13.85
C LYS A 262 -9.81 1.13 15.18
N ALA A 263 -8.89 0.91 16.13
CA ALA A 263 -8.87 1.62 17.41
C ALA A 263 -8.59 3.12 17.23
N THR A 264 -7.67 3.47 16.33
CA THR A 264 -7.33 4.86 15.98
C THR A 264 -8.53 5.58 15.40
N LEU A 265 -9.19 4.99 14.40
CA LEU A 265 -10.38 5.56 13.76
C LEU A 265 -11.51 5.78 14.78
N GLN A 266 -11.79 4.80 15.63
CA GLN A 266 -12.79 4.92 16.68
C GLN A 266 -12.50 6.11 17.60
N GLN A 267 -11.25 6.22 18.10
CA GLN A 267 -10.88 7.29 19.01
C GLN A 267 -10.87 8.66 18.32
N CYS A 268 -10.56 8.72 17.03
CA CYS A 268 -10.75 9.92 16.20
C CYS A 268 -12.24 10.34 16.20
N LEU A 269 -13.14 9.44 15.86
CA LEU A 269 -14.60 9.72 15.80
C LEU A 269 -15.16 10.16 17.15
N GLU A 270 -14.69 9.62 18.26
CA GLU A 270 -15.11 9.99 19.61
C GLU A 270 -14.65 11.40 20.02
N LYS A 271 -13.45 11.80 19.56
CA LYS A 271 -12.84 13.10 19.92
C LYS A 271 -13.25 14.23 18.97
N VAL A 272 -13.59 13.91 17.72
CA VAL A 272 -13.93 14.89 16.69
C VAL A 272 -15.44 15.16 16.74
N ARG A 273 -15.84 16.30 17.34
CA ARG A 273 -17.24 16.68 17.50
C ARG A 273 -17.62 18.01 16.86
N ASP A 274 -16.65 18.75 16.34
CA ASP A 274 -16.86 20.08 15.78
C ASP A 274 -16.00 20.31 14.52
N LEU A 275 -16.48 21.20 13.66
CA LEU A 275 -15.79 21.53 12.40
C LEU A 275 -14.38 22.09 12.59
N PRO A 276 -14.09 22.97 13.56
CA PRO A 276 -12.71 23.43 13.78
C PRO A 276 -11.73 22.30 14.08
N THR A 277 -12.14 21.29 14.86
CA THR A 277 -11.31 20.11 15.13
C THR A 277 -11.14 19.24 13.88
N ILE A 278 -12.20 19.03 13.08
CA ILE A 278 -12.11 18.35 11.78
C ILE A 278 -11.10 19.01 10.87
N LEU A 279 -11.19 20.34 10.72
CA LEU A 279 -10.29 21.12 9.85
C LEU A 279 -8.83 21.09 10.34
N ARG A 280 -8.64 21.15 11.66
CA ARG A 280 -7.29 21.08 12.24
C ARG A 280 -6.66 19.70 11.98
N LEU A 281 -7.35 18.62 12.26
CA LEU A 281 -6.86 17.25 12.02
C LEU A 281 -6.71 16.96 10.52
N GLY A 282 -7.66 17.42 9.68
CA GLY A 282 -7.55 17.30 8.23
C GLY A 282 -6.35 18.05 7.67
N ARG A 283 -5.99 19.20 8.23
CA ARG A 283 -4.77 19.91 7.83
C ARG A 283 -3.51 19.16 8.23
N ILE A 284 -3.41 18.69 9.48
CA ILE A 284 -2.29 17.87 9.95
C ILE A 284 -2.15 16.62 9.08
N PHE A 285 -3.26 15.95 8.76
CA PHE A 285 -3.26 14.81 7.84
C PHE A 285 -2.66 15.20 6.48
N LEU A 286 -3.15 16.27 5.84
CA LEU A 286 -2.69 16.69 4.52
C LEU A 286 -1.24 17.25 4.49
N GLU A 287 -0.73 17.72 5.61
CA GLU A 287 0.67 18.13 5.74
C GLU A 287 1.63 16.93 5.80
N ASN A 288 1.12 15.75 6.09
CA ASN A 288 1.89 14.52 6.34
C ASN A 288 1.58 13.37 5.38
N VAL A 289 0.76 13.60 4.34
CA VAL A 289 0.44 12.60 3.33
C VAL A 289 0.46 13.20 1.93
N GLU A 290 0.78 12.36 0.93
CA GLU A 290 0.54 12.68 -0.47
C GLU A 290 -0.86 12.19 -0.87
N THR A 291 -1.72 13.06 -1.40
CA THR A 291 -3.09 12.70 -1.78
C THR A 291 -3.66 13.64 -2.83
N ASP A 292 -4.55 13.13 -3.64
CA ASP A 292 -5.38 13.89 -4.58
C ASP A 292 -6.67 14.46 -3.93
N LEU A 293 -6.87 14.24 -2.61
CA LEU A 293 -8.00 14.77 -1.86
C LEU A 293 -7.71 16.19 -1.34
N PRO A 294 -8.44 17.22 -1.76
CA PRO A 294 -8.32 18.54 -1.17
C PRO A 294 -8.95 18.60 0.23
N LEU A 295 -8.49 19.55 1.07
CA LEU A 295 -8.95 19.74 2.46
C LEU A 295 -10.47 19.80 2.61
N ASN A 296 -11.15 20.48 1.67
CA ASN A 296 -12.60 20.61 1.70
C ASN A 296 -13.33 19.27 1.48
N SER A 297 -12.76 18.36 0.67
CA SER A 297 -13.27 17.01 0.49
C SER A 297 -12.99 16.12 1.70
N VAL A 298 -11.79 16.22 2.29
CA VAL A 298 -11.46 15.55 3.56
C VAL A 298 -12.43 16.01 4.66
N ALA A 299 -12.69 17.32 4.76
CA ALA A 299 -13.64 17.88 5.72
C ALA A 299 -15.07 17.35 5.49
N TYR A 300 -15.51 17.24 4.23
CA TYR A 300 -16.82 16.67 3.88
C TYR A 300 -16.95 15.21 4.33
N LEU A 301 -15.97 14.38 4.00
CA LEU A 301 -15.97 12.95 4.36
C LEU A 301 -15.94 12.75 5.88
N ALA A 302 -15.05 13.47 6.58
CA ALA A 302 -14.92 13.40 8.03
C ALA A 302 -16.20 13.89 8.73
N GLN A 303 -16.78 15.01 8.27
CA GLN A 303 -18.04 15.51 8.79
C GLN A 303 -19.19 14.52 8.56
N SER A 304 -19.26 13.92 7.35
CA SER A 304 -20.28 12.94 7.01
C SER A 304 -20.18 11.70 7.93
N ALA A 305 -18.97 11.27 8.28
CA ALA A 305 -18.75 10.19 9.23
C ALA A 305 -19.26 10.55 10.64
N VAL A 306 -18.91 11.75 11.13
CA VAL A 306 -19.30 12.21 12.48
C VAL A 306 -20.80 12.44 12.56
N LEU A 307 -21.40 13.18 11.62
CA LEU A 307 -22.83 13.48 11.62
C LEU A 307 -23.70 12.29 11.23
N GLY A 308 -23.21 11.42 10.37
CA GLY A 308 -23.86 10.19 9.96
C GLY A 308 -23.83 9.10 11.04
N GLY A 309 -23.02 9.29 12.09
CA GLY A 309 -22.91 8.37 13.20
C GLY A 309 -22.11 7.11 12.89
N LEU A 310 -21.12 7.20 12.00
CA LEU A 310 -20.21 6.09 11.73
C LEU A 310 -19.59 5.60 13.05
N SER A 311 -19.74 4.32 13.34
CA SER A 311 -19.28 3.68 14.57
C SER A 311 -18.26 2.56 14.28
N ARG A 312 -17.70 1.98 15.33
CA ARG A 312 -16.75 0.86 15.21
C ARG A 312 -17.36 -0.35 14.51
N GLU A 313 -18.64 -0.61 14.76
CA GLU A 313 -19.40 -1.74 14.22
C GLU A 313 -19.64 -1.61 12.71
N ASP A 314 -19.57 -0.38 12.20
CA ASP A 314 -19.73 -0.05 10.78
C ASP A 314 -18.42 -0.15 9.97
N VAL A 315 -17.31 -0.44 10.67
CA VAL A 315 -15.99 -0.55 10.05
C VAL A 315 -15.58 -2.02 9.91
N THR A 316 -15.40 -2.44 8.66
CA THR A 316 -14.98 -3.81 8.33
C THR A 316 -13.57 -3.81 7.77
N PHE A 317 -12.66 -4.54 8.42
CA PHE A 317 -11.34 -4.84 7.86
C PHE A 317 -11.31 -6.24 7.27
N LEU A 318 -10.73 -6.35 6.07
CA LEU A 318 -10.63 -7.57 5.30
C LEU A 318 -9.17 -7.80 4.90
N THR A 319 -8.83 -9.04 4.65
CA THR A 319 -7.59 -9.40 3.94
C THR A 319 -7.98 -10.06 2.64
N MET A 320 -7.31 -9.70 1.55
CA MET A 320 -7.51 -10.31 0.23
C MET A 320 -7.35 -11.83 0.33
N PRO A 321 -8.33 -12.63 -0.11
CA PRO A 321 -8.20 -14.08 -0.16
C PRO A 321 -7.07 -14.47 -1.12
N TYR A 322 -6.15 -15.32 -0.67
CA TYR A 322 -4.96 -15.66 -1.44
C TYR A 322 -4.52 -17.11 -1.27
N GLN A 323 -3.62 -17.51 -2.14
CA GLN A 323 -2.79 -18.71 -2.00
C GLN A 323 -1.34 -18.36 -2.28
N GLY A 324 -0.41 -19.01 -1.55
CA GLY A 324 1.02 -18.85 -1.76
C GLY A 324 1.53 -19.73 -2.90
N GLY A 325 2.64 -19.34 -3.49
CA GLY A 325 3.35 -20.13 -4.49
C GLY A 325 4.71 -19.56 -4.82
N MET A 326 5.50 -20.34 -5.56
CA MET A 326 6.85 -19.98 -5.97
C MET A 326 6.88 -19.75 -7.48
N VAL A 327 7.53 -18.68 -7.93
CA VAL A 327 7.74 -18.35 -9.34
C VAL A 327 9.21 -18.11 -9.58
N TRP A 328 9.72 -18.66 -10.66
CA TRP A 328 11.10 -18.46 -11.06
C TRP A 328 11.37 -17.02 -11.54
N SER A 329 12.48 -16.46 -11.10
CA SER A 329 12.98 -15.18 -11.57
C SER A 329 14.22 -15.38 -12.43
N ARG A 330 14.18 -14.86 -13.66
CA ARG A 330 15.31 -14.92 -14.59
C ARG A 330 16.49 -14.06 -14.16
N SER A 331 16.22 -12.91 -13.54
CA SER A 331 17.26 -11.99 -13.06
C SER A 331 17.97 -12.51 -11.81
N LEU A 332 17.24 -13.12 -10.89
CA LEU A 332 17.78 -13.69 -9.65
C LEU A 332 18.19 -15.16 -9.80
N ARG A 333 17.85 -15.81 -10.93
CA ARG A 333 18.10 -17.23 -11.21
C ARG A 333 17.63 -18.15 -10.07
N GLY A 334 16.50 -17.82 -9.46
CA GLY A 334 15.95 -18.55 -8.32
C GLY A 334 14.45 -18.38 -8.16
N MET A 335 13.88 -19.27 -7.36
CA MET A 335 12.44 -19.22 -7.04
C MET A 335 12.17 -18.08 -6.06
N GLN A 336 11.09 -17.35 -6.30
CA GLN A 336 10.63 -16.23 -5.49
C GLN A 336 9.24 -16.53 -4.93
N ASP A 337 9.00 -16.15 -3.68
CA ASP A 337 7.69 -16.27 -3.06
C ASP A 337 6.71 -15.24 -3.62
N TYR A 338 5.52 -15.73 -3.97
CA TYR A 338 4.41 -14.91 -4.42
C TYR A 338 3.12 -15.34 -3.72
N VAL A 339 2.16 -14.43 -3.70
CA VAL A 339 0.76 -14.74 -3.42
C VAL A 339 -0.09 -14.44 -4.66
N THR A 340 -1.05 -15.32 -4.95
CA THR A 340 -2.03 -15.13 -6.01
C THR A 340 -3.42 -15.02 -5.38
N PRO A 341 -4.29 -14.09 -5.84
CA PRO A 341 -5.64 -13.98 -5.32
C PRO A 341 -6.49 -15.22 -5.64
N ARG A 342 -7.35 -15.60 -4.71
CA ARG A 342 -8.44 -16.54 -4.99
C ARG A 342 -9.60 -15.78 -5.62
N ALA A 343 -9.65 -15.77 -6.94
CA ALA A 343 -10.48 -14.87 -7.72
C ALA A 343 -11.96 -14.85 -7.34
N ASP A 344 -12.58 -16.03 -7.11
CA ASP A 344 -14.01 -16.11 -6.77
C ASP A 344 -14.31 -15.57 -5.37
N GLU A 345 -13.44 -15.88 -4.40
CA GLU A 345 -13.54 -15.36 -3.03
C GLU A 345 -13.28 -13.84 -3.00
N LEU A 346 -12.29 -13.37 -3.76
CA LEU A 346 -11.98 -11.96 -3.91
C LEU A 346 -13.17 -11.21 -4.52
N LEU A 347 -13.70 -11.68 -5.64
CA LEU A 347 -14.83 -11.06 -6.34
C LEU A 347 -16.07 -10.97 -5.43
N LYS A 348 -16.34 -12.00 -4.63
CA LYS A 348 -17.42 -11.98 -3.65
C LYS A 348 -17.22 -10.87 -2.60
N LEU A 349 -16.02 -10.73 -2.03
CA LEU A 349 -15.73 -9.68 -1.05
C LEU A 349 -15.77 -8.30 -1.69
N VAL A 350 -15.25 -8.16 -2.90
CA VAL A 350 -15.30 -6.89 -3.65
C VAL A 350 -16.74 -6.47 -3.89
N ASN A 351 -17.59 -7.34 -4.42
CA ASN A 351 -18.99 -7.00 -4.67
C ASN A 351 -19.77 -6.69 -3.39
N GLN A 352 -19.45 -7.36 -2.30
CA GLN A 352 -20.14 -7.15 -1.03
C GLN A 352 -19.75 -5.84 -0.35
N TYR A 353 -18.47 -5.42 -0.41
CA TYR A 353 -17.95 -4.36 0.44
C TYR A 353 -17.33 -3.17 -0.29
N LEU A 354 -16.79 -3.37 -1.50
CA LEU A 354 -15.88 -2.41 -2.14
C LEU A 354 -16.36 -1.93 -3.50
N ASN A 355 -17.29 -2.64 -4.13
CA ASN A 355 -17.77 -2.35 -5.47
C ASN A 355 -18.49 -1.00 -5.55
N PRO A 356 -17.97 -0.02 -6.32
CA PRO A 356 -18.57 1.29 -6.45
C PRO A 356 -19.76 1.34 -7.41
N TYR A 357 -20.12 0.23 -8.07
CA TYR A 357 -21.18 0.18 -9.08
C TYR A 357 -22.47 -0.41 -8.53
N ASN A 358 -23.58 -0.06 -9.17
CA ASN A 358 -24.90 -0.58 -8.82
C ASN A 358 -25.11 -2.05 -9.20
N ALA A 359 -24.42 -2.52 -10.23
CA ALA A 359 -24.41 -3.92 -10.61
C ALA A 359 -23.13 -4.62 -10.12
N ASP A 360 -23.21 -5.93 -9.94
CA ASP A 360 -22.05 -6.74 -9.54
C ASP A 360 -21.01 -6.81 -10.66
N LEU A 361 -19.75 -6.74 -10.26
CA LEU A 361 -18.61 -7.08 -11.10
C LEU A 361 -18.60 -8.59 -11.36
N THR A 362 -18.03 -8.98 -12.51
CA THR A 362 -17.88 -10.38 -12.92
C THR A 362 -16.40 -10.76 -12.97
N ARG A 363 -16.12 -12.04 -13.22
CA ARG A 363 -14.72 -12.49 -13.40
C ARG A 363 -14.01 -11.80 -14.56
N ASP A 364 -14.74 -11.46 -15.62
CA ASP A 364 -14.20 -10.80 -16.79
C ASP A 364 -13.79 -9.34 -16.48
N SER A 365 -14.23 -8.81 -15.33
CA SER A 365 -13.79 -7.49 -14.84
C SER A 365 -12.39 -7.52 -14.20
N LEU A 366 -11.82 -8.71 -13.94
CA LEU A 366 -10.57 -8.89 -13.20
C LEU A 366 -9.45 -9.39 -14.10
N ASP A 367 -8.23 -8.95 -13.83
CA ASP A 367 -7.00 -9.59 -14.30
C ASP A 367 -6.23 -10.17 -13.11
N VAL A 368 -6.39 -11.46 -12.87
CA VAL A 368 -5.81 -12.16 -11.73
C VAL A 368 -4.82 -13.22 -12.20
N MET A 369 -3.62 -13.15 -11.66
CA MET A 369 -2.54 -14.07 -11.96
C MET A 369 -2.70 -15.40 -11.18
N SER A 370 -2.24 -16.48 -11.81
CA SER A 370 -2.19 -17.83 -11.22
C SER A 370 -0.90 -18.55 -11.57
N ILE A 371 -0.50 -19.48 -10.71
CA ILE A 371 0.66 -20.35 -10.90
C ILE A 371 0.17 -21.72 -11.30
N GLN A 372 0.67 -22.26 -12.42
CA GLN A 372 0.30 -23.56 -12.95
C GLN A 372 1.13 -24.68 -12.30
N ALA A 373 0.68 -25.94 -12.44
CA ALA A 373 1.36 -27.10 -11.85
C ALA A 373 2.80 -27.31 -12.36
N ASP A 374 3.12 -26.85 -13.57
CA ASP A 374 4.45 -26.88 -14.17
C ASP A 374 5.33 -25.69 -13.81
N GLY A 375 4.84 -24.79 -12.94
CA GLY A 375 5.51 -23.56 -12.53
C GLY A 375 5.39 -22.40 -13.52
N THR A 376 4.68 -22.58 -14.64
CA THR A 376 4.33 -21.47 -15.53
C THR A 376 3.28 -20.57 -14.86
N ILE A 377 3.15 -19.34 -15.36
CA ILE A 377 2.15 -18.39 -14.89
C ILE A 377 1.07 -18.15 -15.93
N ALA A 378 -0.14 -17.83 -15.47
CA ALA A 378 -1.25 -17.49 -16.33
C ALA A 378 -2.06 -16.33 -15.75
N SER A 379 -2.69 -15.53 -16.62
CA SER A 379 -3.66 -14.49 -16.26
C SER A 379 -5.08 -14.98 -16.53
N SER A 380 -6.05 -14.53 -15.75
CA SER A 380 -7.48 -14.80 -15.98
C SER A 380 -8.00 -14.25 -17.31
N THR A 381 -7.32 -13.23 -17.88
CA THR A 381 -7.62 -12.67 -19.20
C THR A 381 -7.07 -13.52 -20.36
N GLY A 382 -6.24 -14.53 -20.06
CA GLY A 382 -5.55 -15.33 -21.05
C GLY A 382 -4.37 -14.65 -21.74
N ARG A 383 -4.01 -13.42 -21.32
CA ARG A 383 -2.90 -12.63 -21.87
C ARG A 383 -1.86 -12.37 -20.79
N LEU A 384 -0.59 -12.57 -21.12
CA LEU A 384 0.52 -12.26 -20.24
C LEU A 384 1.27 -11.03 -20.77
N ALA A 385 1.48 -10.06 -19.89
CA ALA A 385 2.30 -8.90 -20.17
C ALA A 385 3.77 -9.29 -20.41
N ASP A 386 4.31 -10.22 -19.63
CA ASP A 386 5.63 -10.82 -19.87
C ASP A 386 5.48 -12.07 -20.74
N THR A 387 5.47 -11.89 -22.04
CA THR A 387 5.28 -12.95 -23.03
C THR A 387 6.41 -13.99 -23.05
N LYS A 388 7.58 -13.65 -22.50
CA LYS A 388 8.79 -14.51 -22.51
C LYS A 388 8.91 -15.38 -21.27
N HIS A 389 8.26 -15.02 -20.17
CA HIS A 389 8.46 -15.66 -18.86
C HIS A 389 8.33 -17.18 -18.93
N ASN A 390 7.20 -17.69 -19.43
CA ASN A 390 6.91 -19.11 -19.45
C ASN A 390 7.87 -19.90 -20.34
N ALA A 391 8.23 -19.36 -21.51
CA ALA A 391 9.20 -20.00 -22.41
C ALA A 391 10.58 -20.13 -21.77
N LEU A 392 11.08 -19.04 -21.16
CA LEU A 392 12.37 -19.04 -20.47
C LEU A 392 12.39 -19.93 -19.23
N TRP A 393 11.29 -20.03 -18.52
CA TRP A 393 11.16 -20.97 -17.39
C TRP A 393 11.26 -22.42 -17.85
N LEU A 394 10.51 -22.81 -18.88
CA LEU A 394 10.52 -24.18 -19.41
C LEU A 394 11.91 -24.54 -20.01
N GLU A 395 12.58 -23.59 -20.67
CA GLU A 395 13.95 -23.77 -21.15
C GLU A 395 14.94 -23.98 -19.98
N TYR A 396 14.83 -23.18 -18.92
CA TYR A 396 15.64 -23.33 -17.71
C TYR A 396 15.43 -24.71 -17.06
N GLN A 397 14.18 -25.15 -16.92
CA GLN A 397 13.87 -26.49 -16.37
C GLN A 397 14.46 -27.60 -17.25
N ALA A 398 14.35 -27.49 -18.56
CA ALA A 398 14.89 -28.49 -19.49
C ALA A 398 16.43 -28.58 -19.38
N ALA A 399 17.10 -27.44 -19.23
CA ALA A 399 18.55 -27.39 -19.03
C ALA A 399 18.99 -28.02 -17.69
N GLN A 400 18.22 -27.86 -16.63
CA GLN A 400 18.51 -28.49 -15.32
C GLN A 400 18.28 -30.01 -15.33
N ASN A 401 17.38 -30.50 -16.15
CA ASN A 401 17.04 -31.93 -16.27
C ASN A 401 17.81 -32.62 -17.39
N ALA A 402 18.64 -31.91 -18.15
CA ALA A 402 19.47 -32.51 -19.18
C ALA A 402 20.50 -33.48 -18.56
N PRO A 403 20.68 -34.67 -19.10
CA PRO A 403 21.77 -35.54 -18.65
C PRO A 403 23.11 -34.83 -18.74
N PRO A 404 24.08 -35.10 -17.85
CA PRO A 404 25.42 -34.58 -17.98
C PRO A 404 25.93 -34.90 -19.40
N GLU A 405 26.42 -33.90 -20.09
CA GLU A 405 27.06 -34.09 -21.40
C GLU A 405 28.17 -35.10 -21.20
N GLU A 406 28.05 -36.29 -21.83
CA GLU A 406 29.12 -37.27 -21.85
C GLU A 406 30.35 -36.57 -22.51
N THR A 407 31.25 -36.10 -21.65
CA THR A 407 32.56 -35.66 -22.16
C THR A 407 33.22 -36.86 -22.81
N GLU A 408 33.32 -36.86 -24.16
CA GLU A 408 34.14 -37.82 -24.86
C GLU A 408 35.48 -37.90 -24.16
N PRO A 409 35.99 -39.12 -23.83
CA PRO A 409 37.32 -39.22 -23.25
C PRO A 409 38.30 -38.57 -24.20
N PRO A 410 39.28 -37.81 -23.67
CA PRO A 410 40.27 -37.14 -24.51
C PRO A 410 40.92 -38.20 -25.42
N ALA A 411 40.97 -37.89 -26.73
CA ALA A 411 41.61 -38.75 -27.72
C ALA A 411 43.02 -39.12 -27.20
N PRO A 412 43.44 -40.41 -27.35
CA PRO A 412 44.76 -40.85 -26.90
C PRO A 412 45.84 -39.91 -27.48
N GLU A 413 46.65 -39.27 -26.61
CA GLU A 413 47.84 -38.54 -27.03
C GLU A 413 48.70 -39.47 -27.86
N GLU A 414 48.86 -39.18 -29.14
CA GLU A 414 49.87 -39.82 -30.00
C GLU A 414 51.26 -39.50 -29.40
N THR A 415 51.91 -40.51 -28.84
CA THR A 415 53.28 -40.44 -28.40
C THR A 415 54.17 -40.15 -29.61
N PRO A 416 55.03 -39.08 -29.59
CA PRO A 416 55.98 -38.85 -30.63
C PRO A 416 57.01 -39.98 -30.67
N PRO A 417 57.56 -40.37 -31.89
CA PRO A 417 58.54 -41.44 -32.00
C PRO A 417 59.85 -41.09 -31.29
N GLU A 418 60.41 -42.05 -30.56
CA GLU A 418 61.72 -41.98 -29.92
C GLU A 418 62.79 -41.74 -31.00
N GLU A 419 63.50 -40.61 -30.97
CA GLU A 419 64.73 -40.36 -31.69
C GLU A 419 65.94 -40.80 -30.83
N SER A 420 66.65 -41.72 -31.34
CA SER A 420 67.84 -42.35 -30.77
C SER A 420 69.04 -41.40 -30.73
N GLY A 421 69.67 -41.39 -29.62
CA GLY A 421 71.02 -41.14 -29.16
C GLY A 421 72.08 -40.40 -30.01
N GLY A 422 72.74 -39.46 -29.35
CA GLY A 422 74.05 -38.89 -29.72
C GLY A 422 74.55 -38.01 -28.57
N PRO A 423 75.89 -37.95 -28.38
CA PRO A 423 76.48 -37.89 -27.03
C PRO A 423 76.71 -36.49 -26.45
N GLU A 424 76.92 -36.54 -25.15
CA GLU A 424 77.25 -35.46 -24.20
C GLU A 424 78.39 -34.51 -24.62
N THR A 425 78.27 -33.25 -24.31
CA THR A 425 79.44 -32.40 -23.91
C THR A 425 78.96 -31.35 -22.86
N PRO A 426 79.78 -31.03 -21.85
CA PRO A 426 79.36 -30.46 -20.60
C PRO A 426 79.59 -28.95 -20.49
N GLU A 427 78.85 -28.39 -19.48
CA GLU A 427 79.19 -27.25 -18.62
C GLU A 427 79.30 -25.84 -19.23
N GLU A 428 78.36 -24.99 -18.76
CA GLU A 428 78.82 -23.67 -18.28
C GLU A 428 77.77 -23.12 -17.25
N THR A 429 78.25 -22.91 -16.04
CA THR A 429 77.55 -22.27 -14.91
C THR A 429 77.56 -20.76 -15.06
N ALA A 430 76.46 -20.11 -14.97
CA ALA A 430 76.36 -18.65 -14.75
C ALA A 430 75.43 -18.32 -13.56
N PRO A 431 75.61 -17.23 -12.79
CA PRO A 431 75.19 -17.04 -11.41
C PRO A 431 73.76 -16.45 -11.29
N PRO A 432 73.19 -16.48 -10.08
CA PRO A 432 71.78 -16.12 -9.88
C PRO A 432 71.57 -14.62 -9.84
N GLU A 433 70.57 -14.16 -10.60
CA GLU A 433 70.05 -12.80 -10.54
C GLU A 433 69.04 -12.62 -9.42
N THR A 434 69.17 -11.50 -8.71
CA THR A 434 68.38 -11.01 -7.57
C THR A 434 66.96 -10.61 -8.01
N PRO A 435 65.90 -10.92 -7.23
CA PRO A 435 64.55 -10.49 -7.59
C PRO A 435 64.31 -9.03 -7.16
N ALA A 436 63.67 -8.29 -8.06
CA ALA A 436 63.12 -6.95 -7.82
C ALA A 436 61.80 -7.00 -7.01
N PRO A 437 61.41 -5.94 -6.28
CA PRO A 437 60.37 -6.00 -5.27
C PRO A 437 58.95 -5.98 -5.89
N GLY A 438 58.14 -6.94 -5.44
CA GLY A 438 56.77 -7.12 -5.84
C GLY A 438 55.79 -6.17 -5.16
N ASP A 439 54.84 -5.75 -5.91
CA ASP A 439 53.68 -4.98 -5.55
C ASP A 439 52.73 -5.88 -4.75
N THR A 440 52.44 -5.50 -3.49
CA THR A 440 51.52 -6.21 -2.62
C THR A 440 50.17 -5.52 -2.57
N SER A 441 49.25 -6.02 -3.39
CA SER A 441 47.81 -5.80 -3.14
C SER A 441 47.23 -7.02 -2.45
N PRO A 442 46.46 -6.85 -1.35
CA PRO A 442 45.91 -7.98 -0.63
C PRO A 442 44.70 -8.56 -1.34
N THR A 443 44.81 -9.80 -1.76
CA THR A 443 43.65 -10.61 -2.19
C THR A 443 42.83 -10.99 -0.94
N VAL A 444 41.62 -10.41 -0.82
CA VAL A 444 40.64 -10.81 0.17
C VAL A 444 40.01 -12.12 -0.29
N THR A 445 40.40 -13.20 0.33
CA THR A 445 39.69 -14.49 0.22
C THR A 445 38.48 -14.46 1.13
N LEU A 446 37.27 -14.46 0.54
CA LEU A 446 36.02 -14.67 1.24
C LEU A 446 35.95 -16.14 1.70
N PRO A 447 35.44 -16.43 2.91
CA PRO A 447 35.22 -17.80 3.35
C PRO A 447 34.11 -18.46 2.54
N VAL A 448 34.35 -19.66 2.05
CA VAL A 448 33.36 -20.55 1.45
C VAL A 448 32.42 -21.02 2.55
N GLU A 449 31.15 -20.65 2.47
CA GLU A 449 30.09 -21.14 3.32
C GLU A 449 29.83 -22.64 3.05
N PRO A 450 29.65 -23.49 4.07
CA PRO A 450 29.32 -24.91 3.85
C PRO A 450 27.87 -25.03 3.33
N ALA A 451 27.65 -25.95 2.41
CA ALA A 451 26.37 -26.27 1.81
C ALA A 451 25.27 -26.53 2.87
N PRO A 452 24.02 -26.11 2.63
CA PRO A 452 22.95 -26.33 3.58
C PRO A 452 22.61 -27.81 3.69
N THR A 453 22.57 -28.26 4.95
CA THR A 453 22.09 -29.60 5.35
C THR A 453 20.60 -29.70 5.06
N GLU A 454 20.15 -30.86 4.60
CA GLU A 454 18.76 -31.21 4.25
C GLU A 454 17.71 -30.61 5.21
N ALA A 455 16.69 -29.99 4.65
CA ALA A 455 15.53 -29.50 5.36
C ALA A 455 14.73 -30.70 5.95
N PRO A 456 14.22 -30.62 7.18
CA PRO A 456 13.34 -31.62 7.73
C PRO A 456 11.98 -31.58 7.00
N ALA A 457 11.45 -32.79 6.78
CA ALA A 457 10.18 -33.03 6.12
C ALA A 457 9.03 -32.19 6.73
N VAL A 458 8.30 -31.48 5.87
CA VAL A 458 7.09 -30.74 6.22
C VAL A 458 6.05 -31.74 6.73
N GLN A 459 5.77 -31.69 8.03
CA GLN A 459 4.59 -32.33 8.61
C GLN A 459 3.38 -31.45 8.28
N THR A 460 2.52 -31.94 7.41
CA THR A 460 1.19 -31.37 7.19
C THR A 460 0.35 -31.58 8.46
N LEU A 461 0.12 -30.50 9.21
CA LEU A 461 -0.87 -30.49 10.27
C LEU A 461 -2.28 -30.48 9.66
N PRO A 462 -3.23 -31.26 10.19
CA PRO A 462 -4.60 -31.24 9.70
C PRO A 462 -5.26 -29.90 9.98
N VAL A 463 -5.89 -29.33 8.96
CA VAL A 463 -6.73 -28.14 9.07
C VAL A 463 -7.97 -28.55 9.88
N GLU A 464 -8.02 -28.18 11.14
CA GLU A 464 -9.25 -28.21 11.92
C GLU A 464 -10.20 -27.12 11.41
N SER A 465 -11.20 -27.54 10.67
CA SER A 465 -12.33 -26.67 10.31
C SER A 465 -13.14 -26.36 11.57
N ARG A 466 -12.98 -25.16 12.09
CA ARG A 466 -13.86 -24.63 13.14
C ARG A 466 -15.21 -24.34 12.52
N PRO A 467 -16.33 -24.92 13.00
CA PRO A 467 -17.66 -24.60 12.50
C PRO A 467 -18.03 -23.18 12.88
N LEU A 468 -18.64 -22.46 11.93
CA LEU A 468 -19.29 -21.17 12.15
C LEU A 468 -20.39 -21.34 13.22
N PRO A 469 -20.60 -20.37 14.12
CA PRO A 469 -21.70 -20.43 15.06
C PRO A 469 -23.04 -20.34 14.32
N ASP A 470 -23.87 -21.37 14.49
CA ASP A 470 -25.26 -21.41 14.06
C ASP A 470 -26.08 -20.36 14.83
N GLY A 471 -26.86 -19.57 14.10
CA GLY A 471 -28.00 -18.88 14.68
C GLY A 471 -28.09 -17.39 14.41
N ILE A 472 -28.49 -16.99 13.19
CA ILE A 472 -29.27 -15.76 12.98
C ILE A 472 -30.53 -16.17 12.20
N PRO A 473 -31.75 -15.95 12.75
CA PRO A 473 -32.98 -16.26 12.04
C PRO A 473 -33.24 -15.26 10.92
N ILE A 474 -33.65 -15.81 9.78
CA ILE A 474 -34.17 -15.07 8.62
C ILE A 474 -35.58 -14.58 8.98
N ALA A 475 -35.80 -13.28 8.97
CA ALA A 475 -37.10 -12.62 8.82
C ALA A 475 -36.94 -11.41 7.93
#